data_702789fe2dd8a2ae9db91adc7248cc75
#
_entry.id   702789fe2dd8a2ae9db91adc7248cc75
#
_cell.length_a   1.000
_cell.length_b   1.000
_cell.length_c   1.000
_cell.angle_alpha   90.00
_cell.angle_beta   90.00
_cell.angle_gamma   90.00
#
_symmetry.space_group_name_H-M   'P 1'
#
loop_
_entity.id
_entity.type
_entity.pdbx_description
1 polymer ?
#
loop_
_entity_poly.entity_id
_entity_poly.type
_entity_poly.pdbx_seq_one_letter_code
_entity_poly.pdbx_strand_id
1 'polypeptide(L)'
;MRTAVEISLYPLDSNYIPPIKAFIERLNTYPELQVVTNAMSTQVVGEHKRLFEILAIESEITFAAAGRKVFVMKVLGGEAA
;
A
#
# COMPACT_ATOMS: atom_id res chain seq x y z
N MET A 1 1.19 12.04 -14.67
CA MET A 1 2.51 11.57 -14.18
C MET A 1 2.32 10.23 -13.48
N ARG A 2 3.11 9.26 -13.82
CA ARG A 2 3.09 7.96 -13.13
C ARG A 2 4.11 7.97 -12.00
N THR A 3 3.76 7.30 -10.91
CA THR A 3 4.57 7.22 -9.71
C THR A 3 4.57 5.78 -9.22
N ALA A 4 5.69 5.34 -8.69
CA ALA A 4 5.84 4.04 -8.05
C ALA A 4 6.03 4.22 -6.55
N VAL A 5 5.36 3.41 -5.76
CA VAL A 5 5.51 3.39 -4.30
C VAL A 5 5.85 1.97 -3.88
N GLU A 6 6.93 1.84 -3.11
CA GLU A 6 7.21 0.60 -2.39
C GLU A 6 6.69 0.78 -0.98
N ILE A 7 5.77 -0.09 -0.56
CA ILE A 7 5.09 0.06 0.73
C ILE A 7 5.20 -1.21 1.54
N SER A 8 5.50 -1.03 2.82
CA SER A 8 5.52 -2.11 3.81
C SER A 8 4.62 -1.74 4.97
N LEU A 9 3.80 -2.69 5.41
CA LEU A 9 2.91 -2.53 6.54
C LEU A 9 3.42 -3.36 7.71
N TYR A 10 3.61 -2.70 8.85
CA TYR A 10 4.06 -3.36 10.08
C TYR A 10 2.98 -3.23 11.16
N PRO A 11 2.05 -4.19 11.26
CA PRO A 11 1.15 -4.23 12.41
C PRO A 11 1.94 -4.54 13.68
N LEU A 12 1.68 -3.76 14.73
CA LEU A 12 2.38 -3.92 16.00
C LEU A 12 1.61 -4.89 16.91
N ASP A 13 1.44 -6.10 16.41
CA ASP A 13 0.64 -7.15 17.04
C ASP A 13 1.24 -8.50 16.66
N SER A 14 1.09 -9.49 17.54
CA SER A 14 1.53 -10.86 17.24
C SER A 14 0.79 -11.44 16.05
N ASN A 15 -0.46 -11.08 15.85
CA ASN A 15 -1.27 -11.52 14.72
C ASN A 15 -1.16 -10.53 13.56
N TYR A 16 0.02 -10.41 12.97
CA TYR A 16 0.35 -9.36 11.99
C TYR A 16 -0.03 -9.70 10.54
N ILE A 17 -0.22 -10.97 10.21
CA ILE A 17 -0.46 -11.39 8.82
C ILE A 17 -1.82 -10.93 8.26
N PRO A 18 -2.96 -11.10 8.97
CA PRO A 18 -4.25 -10.73 8.41
C PRO A 18 -4.38 -9.26 7.99
N PRO A 19 -3.90 -8.25 8.75
CA PRO A 19 -3.97 -6.86 8.29
C PRO A 19 -3.16 -6.60 7.03
N ILE A 20 -1.97 -7.22 6.91
CA ILE A 20 -1.13 -7.09 5.73
C ILE A 20 -1.84 -7.67 4.51
N LYS A 21 -2.36 -8.87 4.64
CA LYS A 21 -3.05 -9.58 3.56
C LYS A 21 -4.29 -8.81 3.11
N ALA A 22 -5.08 -8.32 4.05
CA ALA A 22 -6.29 -7.54 3.74
C ALA A 22 -5.96 -6.25 2.98
N PHE A 23 -4.91 -5.55 3.39
CA PHE A 23 -4.47 -4.33 2.72
C PHE A 23 -4.07 -4.61 1.26
N ILE A 24 -3.27 -5.65 1.04
CA ILE A 24 -2.84 -6.05 -0.30
C ILE A 24 -4.03 -6.45 -1.17
N GLU A 25 -4.96 -7.22 -0.63
CA GLU A 25 -6.17 -7.63 -1.34
C GLU A 25 -7.00 -6.42 -1.78
N ARG A 26 -7.15 -5.42 -0.91
CA ARG A 26 -7.88 -4.19 -1.27
C ARG A 26 -7.18 -3.41 -2.36
N LEU A 27 -5.85 -3.29 -2.31
CA LEU A 27 -5.10 -2.61 -3.38
C LEU A 27 -5.32 -3.30 -4.74
N ASN A 28 -5.39 -4.62 -4.74
CA ASN A 28 -5.60 -5.39 -5.96
C ASN A 28 -7.01 -5.24 -6.56
N THR A 29 -7.94 -4.60 -5.87
CA THR A 29 -9.27 -4.31 -6.43
C THR A 29 -9.29 -3.07 -7.31
N TYR A 30 -8.21 -2.30 -7.36
CA TYR A 30 -8.14 -1.07 -8.16
C TYR A 30 -7.50 -1.37 -9.51
N PRO A 31 -8.29 -1.44 -10.61
CA PRO A 31 -7.74 -1.80 -11.92
C PRO A 31 -6.78 -0.76 -12.48
N GLU A 32 -6.82 0.47 -12.01
CA GLU A 32 -5.92 1.53 -12.44
C GLU A 32 -4.52 1.44 -11.83
N LEU A 33 -4.30 0.55 -10.86
CA LEU A 33 -3.02 0.34 -10.23
C LEU A 33 -2.36 -0.94 -10.73
N GLN A 34 -1.03 -0.92 -10.83
CA GLN A 34 -0.23 -2.14 -10.96
C GLN A 34 0.30 -2.49 -9.58
N VAL A 35 -0.04 -3.66 -9.07
CA VAL A 35 0.34 -4.09 -7.73
C VAL A 35 1.17 -5.37 -7.84
N VAL A 36 2.39 -5.32 -7.31
CA VAL A 36 3.29 -6.48 -7.27
C VAL A 36 3.75 -6.68 -5.84
N THR A 37 3.52 -7.86 -5.30
CA THR A 37 3.93 -8.21 -3.94
C THR A 37 4.97 -9.30 -3.98
N ASN A 38 6.02 -9.15 -3.16
CA ASN A 38 7.02 -10.19 -2.93
C ASN A 38 7.21 -10.38 -1.42
N ALA A 39 8.22 -11.15 -1.04
CA ALA A 39 8.46 -11.47 0.37
C ALA A 39 8.88 -10.26 1.22
N MET A 40 9.30 -9.17 0.60
CA MET A 40 9.85 -8.01 1.32
C MET A 40 8.91 -6.81 1.36
N SER A 41 8.11 -6.60 0.32
CA SER A 41 7.27 -5.42 0.23
C SER A 41 6.26 -5.54 -0.90
N THR A 42 5.38 -4.54 -1.00
CA THR A 42 4.44 -4.40 -2.11
C THR A 42 4.81 -3.16 -2.91
N GLN A 43 4.88 -3.29 -4.22
CA GLN A 43 5.10 -2.19 -5.14
C GLN A 43 3.80 -1.83 -5.83
N VAL A 44 3.48 -0.54 -5.85
CA VAL A 44 2.25 -0.02 -6.44
C VAL A 44 2.61 1.08 -7.42
N VAL A 45 2.13 0.95 -8.65
CA VAL A 45 2.38 1.94 -9.69
C VAL A 45 1.06 2.45 -10.23
N GLY A 46 0.95 3.76 -10.39
CA GLY A 46 -0.25 4.38 -10.92
C GLY A 46 -0.06 5.87 -11.20
N GLU A 47 -1.15 6.50 -11.64
CA GLU A 47 -1.18 7.95 -11.82
C GLU A 47 -1.01 8.62 -10.45
N HIS A 48 -0.15 9.60 -10.35
CA HIS A 48 0.33 10.16 -9.09
C HIS A 48 -0.80 10.53 -8.12
N LYS A 49 -1.72 11.38 -8.56
CA LYS A 49 -2.79 11.85 -7.67
C LYS A 49 -3.73 10.73 -7.26
N ARG A 50 -4.09 9.88 -8.20
CA ARG A 50 -5.00 8.76 -7.93
C ARG A 50 -4.35 7.73 -7.01
N LEU A 51 -3.07 7.47 -7.20
CA LEU A 51 -2.32 6.56 -6.34
C LEU A 51 -2.36 7.03 -4.88
N PHE A 52 -2.06 8.31 -4.64
CA PHE A 52 -2.08 8.84 -3.28
C PHE A 52 -3.49 8.94 -2.70
N GLU A 53 -4.49 9.21 -3.52
CA GLU A 53 -5.88 9.17 -3.08
C GLU A 53 -6.26 7.77 -2.59
N ILE A 54 -5.89 6.75 -3.35
CA ILE A 54 -6.15 5.35 -2.98
C ILE A 54 -5.38 4.98 -1.71
N LEU A 55 -4.10 5.34 -1.62
CA LEU A 55 -3.31 5.06 -0.43
C LEU A 55 -3.89 5.75 0.81
N ALA A 56 -4.40 6.97 0.67
CA ALA A 56 -5.05 7.67 1.78
C ALA A 56 -6.29 6.92 2.26
N ILE A 57 -7.14 6.46 1.33
CA ILE A 57 -8.36 5.71 1.65
C ILE A 57 -8.00 4.39 2.33
N GLU A 58 -7.10 3.62 1.71
CA GLU A 58 -6.81 2.26 2.16
C GLU A 58 -5.99 2.23 3.45
N SER A 59 -5.11 3.20 3.65
CA SER A 59 -4.39 3.30 4.92
C SER A 59 -5.34 3.66 6.07
N GLU A 60 -6.32 4.52 5.82
CA GLU A 60 -7.31 4.87 6.84
C GLU A 60 -8.14 3.65 7.24
N ILE A 61 -8.57 2.84 6.29
CA ILE A 61 -9.29 1.59 6.57
C ILE A 61 -8.42 0.67 7.43
N THR A 62 -7.15 0.56 7.09
CA THR A 62 -6.19 -0.26 7.85
C THR A 62 -6.02 0.26 9.28
N PHE A 63 -5.90 1.59 9.45
CA PHE A 63 -5.74 2.19 10.78
C PHE A 63 -7.00 2.11 11.64
N ALA A 64 -8.17 2.07 11.01
CA ALA A 64 -9.44 1.96 11.73
C ALA A 64 -9.64 0.60 12.38
N ALA A 65 -8.97 -0.44 11.89
CA ALA A 65 -8.99 -1.74 12.53
C ALA A 65 -8.20 -1.70 13.86
N ALA A 66 -8.50 -2.63 14.77
CA ALA A 66 -7.86 -2.67 16.07
C ALA A 66 -6.34 -2.84 15.97
N GLY A 67 -5.63 -2.20 16.92
CA GLY A 67 -4.19 -2.30 17.01
C GLY A 67 -3.46 -1.17 16.27
N ARG A 68 -2.23 -0.93 16.71
CA ARG A 68 -1.38 0.11 16.10
C ARG A 68 -0.62 -0.47 14.93
N LYS A 69 -0.43 0.34 13.89
CA LYS A 69 0.21 -0.11 12.65
C LYS A 69 1.12 0.99 12.12
N VAL A 70 2.16 0.59 11.41
CA VAL A 70 3.10 1.52 10.77
C VAL A 70 3.19 1.17 9.30
N PHE A 71 3.06 2.17 8.43
CA PHE A 71 3.42 2.06 7.03
C PHE A 71 4.78 2.71 6.81
N VAL A 72 5.62 2.04 6.03
CA VAL A 72 6.86 2.62 5.53
C VAL A 72 6.78 2.63 4.01
N MET A 73 6.99 3.80 3.43
CA MET A 73 6.86 3.97 1.98
C MET A 73 8.10 4.64 1.41
N LYS A 74 8.51 4.16 0.23
CA LYS A 74 9.44 4.87 -0.65
C LYS A 74 8.67 5.28 -1.88
N VAL A 75 8.80 6.52 -2.28
CA VAL A 75 8.09 7.08 -3.42
C VAL A 75 9.09 7.42 -4.51
N LEU A 76 8.93 6.79 -5.67
CA LEU A 76 9.77 6.99 -6.84
C LEU A 76 8.95 7.68 -7.91
N GLY A 77 9.33 8.89 -8.26
CA GLY A 77 8.61 9.72 -9.21
C GLY A 77 9.39 10.02 -10.47
N GLY A 78 8.81 10.89 -11.28
CA GLY A 78 9.41 11.29 -12.55
C GLY A 78 9.15 10.23 -13.61
N GLU A 79 10.19 9.79 -14.31
CA GLU A 79 10.07 8.81 -15.40
C GLU A 79 10.27 7.37 -14.93
N ALA A 80 10.19 7.14 -13.63
CA ALA A 80 10.57 5.87 -13.04
C ALA A 80 9.55 4.75 -13.24
N ALA A 81 8.35 5.08 -13.61
CA ALA A 81 7.28 4.07 -13.65
C ALA A 81 6.63 3.96 -15.02
#